data_ae9c77d123a6d52a31aeef825c486507
#
_entry.id   ae9c77d123a6d52a31aeef825c486507
#
_cell.length_a   1.000
_cell.length_b   1.000
_cell.length_c   1.000
_cell.angle_alpha   90.00
_cell.angle_beta   90.00
_cell.angle_gamma   90.00
#
_symmetry.space_group_name_H-M   'P 1'
#
loop_
_entity.id
_entity.type
_entity.pdbx_description
1 polymer ?
#
loop_
_entity_poly.entity_id
_entity_poly.type
_entity_poly.pdbx_seq_one_letter_code
_entity_poly.pdbx_strand_id
1 'polypeptide(L)'
;MEVVIKKKRKRGRRIFIWASSIVLLLVISAAIFLNIYTLKSMPKIDGTIKLEDLQQAVTVKRDSKGVPHIKSENAHDLYFSQGYVQAQDRLFQMDLSRRQASGMLSEVVGEAAVDRDKLFRTLGLRRAAEASVGQYDGEAKYALQSFADGVNAFIREAKKEKKLPVEFTILGYEPAEWSIVDTLTIGKYMAFDLGGHWHGQAFRYWALKNLPKEQANELFPAYPKDAPRLLAELKNTNVDVAQSFSKTIIPPEFNGSNNWVVSGEKSASGKPILADDPHLSLATPSIWYQTRLEMKGLNVSGVIFAGVPGVILGHNDKIAWGVTNTGPDVQDLYIEKRNPNNENEFLYNDKWEKATVVDESIKVKGGKTIPYNVTITRHGPVISEFADKGKEKTKTVFSLKWTALEPSAELKAVLNMNKAKDWNEFETALQDFHTPTQNFVFASNDGTIAYKANGNIPVRKKGDGSLPVQGGQMNMNGKGISRLINFQK
;
A
#
# COMPACT_ATOMS: atom_id res chain seq x y z
N MET A 1 4.91 -78.64 -2.55
CA MET A 1 5.37 -77.46 -3.28
C MET A 1 4.82 -76.17 -2.63
N GLU A 2 5.18 -75.89 -1.34
CA GLU A 2 4.46 -74.85 -0.59
C GLU A 2 5.33 -74.08 0.43
N VAL A 3 6.62 -73.88 0.18
CA VAL A 3 7.49 -73.27 1.18
C VAL A 3 8.20 -71.96 0.72
N VAL A 4 8.08 -71.53 -0.55
CA VAL A 4 8.92 -70.44 -1.11
C VAL A 4 8.31 -69.02 -0.97
N ILE A 5 7.00 -68.88 -0.69
CA ILE A 5 6.32 -67.58 -0.76
C ILE A 5 6.45 -66.77 0.54
N LYS A 6 6.71 -67.34 1.72
CA LYS A 6 6.75 -66.61 3.01
C LYS A 6 8.04 -65.78 3.24
N LYS A 7 9.17 -66.09 2.60
CA LYS A 7 10.44 -65.39 2.83
C LYS A 7 10.58 -64.02 2.19
N LYS A 8 9.94 -63.80 1.03
CA LYS A 8 9.98 -62.51 0.33
C LYS A 8 9.19 -61.41 1.03
N ARG A 9 8.04 -61.70 1.66
CA ARG A 9 7.23 -60.72 2.38
C ARG A 9 7.89 -60.09 3.59
N LYS A 10 8.72 -60.86 4.32
CA LYS A 10 9.47 -60.35 5.50
C LYS A 10 10.58 -59.37 5.12
N ARG A 11 11.22 -59.55 3.94
CA ARG A 11 12.28 -58.66 3.46
C ARG A 11 11.73 -57.32 2.98
N GLY A 12 10.66 -57.30 2.25
CA GLY A 12 9.96 -56.08 1.80
C GLY A 12 9.45 -55.23 2.99
N ARG A 13 8.85 -55.90 4.02
CA ARG A 13 8.39 -55.20 5.24
C ARG A 13 9.55 -54.58 6.03
N ARG A 14 10.69 -55.23 6.11
CA ARG A 14 11.90 -54.67 6.75
C ARG A 14 12.45 -53.48 5.97
N ILE A 15 12.53 -53.55 4.64
CA ILE A 15 12.96 -52.45 3.79
C ILE A 15 12.00 -51.25 3.96
N PHE A 16 10.69 -51.50 3.97
CA PHE A 16 9.68 -50.44 4.18
C PHE A 16 9.84 -49.78 5.56
N ILE A 17 10.03 -50.57 6.64
CA ILE A 17 10.26 -50.04 7.98
C ILE A 17 11.53 -49.17 8.02
N TRP A 18 12.64 -49.66 7.45
CA TRP A 18 13.87 -48.88 7.39
C TRP A 18 13.73 -47.59 6.60
N ALA A 19 13.08 -47.63 5.44
CA ALA A 19 12.83 -46.44 4.62
C ALA A 19 11.95 -45.43 5.37
N SER A 20 10.86 -45.91 6.00
CA SER A 20 9.99 -45.06 6.83
C SER A 20 10.71 -44.46 8.03
N SER A 21 11.59 -45.21 8.68
CA SER A 21 12.40 -44.72 9.81
C SER A 21 13.40 -43.65 9.36
N ILE A 22 14.02 -43.81 8.19
CA ILE A 22 14.95 -42.81 7.62
C ILE A 22 14.15 -41.52 7.29
N VAL A 23 12.99 -41.63 6.63
CA VAL A 23 12.16 -40.47 6.33
C VAL A 23 11.72 -39.76 7.61
N LEU A 24 11.26 -40.51 8.62
CA LEU A 24 10.90 -39.95 9.93
C LEU A 24 12.07 -39.23 10.59
N LEU A 25 13.27 -39.83 10.58
CA LEU A 25 14.47 -39.21 11.12
C LEU A 25 14.82 -37.90 10.40
N LEU A 26 14.73 -37.89 9.07
CA LEU A 26 14.94 -36.66 8.27
C LEU A 26 13.93 -35.58 8.61
N VAL A 27 12.66 -35.93 8.76
CA VAL A 27 11.57 -34.97 9.16
C VAL A 27 11.83 -34.42 10.56
N ILE A 28 12.19 -35.29 11.52
CA ILE A 28 12.53 -34.87 12.90
C ILE A 28 13.78 -33.96 12.89
N SER A 29 14.81 -34.33 12.15
CA SER A 29 16.04 -33.53 12.05
C SER A 29 15.75 -32.16 11.41
N ALA A 30 14.95 -32.11 10.36
CA ALA A 30 14.52 -30.87 9.74
C ALA A 30 13.68 -30.00 10.70
N ALA A 31 12.76 -30.61 11.45
CA ALA A 31 11.96 -29.90 12.45
C ALA A 31 12.81 -29.33 13.59
N ILE A 32 13.77 -30.10 14.09
CA ILE A 32 14.73 -29.63 15.12
C ILE A 32 15.59 -28.50 14.55
N PHE A 33 16.11 -28.64 13.34
CA PHE A 33 16.92 -27.61 12.69
C PHE A 33 16.14 -26.32 12.53
N LEU A 34 14.92 -26.40 12.00
CA LEU A 34 14.04 -25.24 11.85
C LEU A 34 13.71 -24.58 13.19
N ASN A 35 13.44 -25.38 14.22
CA ASN A 35 13.16 -24.86 15.57
C ASN A 35 14.36 -24.12 16.16
N ILE A 36 15.55 -24.73 16.13
CA ILE A 36 16.78 -24.10 16.62
C ILE A 36 17.07 -22.81 15.84
N TYR A 37 16.88 -22.86 14.52
CA TYR A 37 17.14 -21.73 13.65
C TYR A 37 16.17 -20.57 13.89
N THR A 38 14.87 -20.86 14.05
CA THR A 38 13.83 -19.85 14.39
C THR A 38 14.09 -19.23 15.76
N LEU A 39 14.39 -20.04 16.77
CA LEU A 39 14.72 -19.54 18.11
C LEU A 39 15.98 -18.63 18.10
N LYS A 40 16.97 -18.95 17.27
CA LYS A 40 18.18 -18.13 17.13
C LYS A 40 17.90 -16.76 16.48
N SER A 41 16.93 -16.69 15.57
CA SER A 41 16.55 -15.44 14.90
C SER A 41 15.57 -14.57 15.70
N MET A 42 15.08 -15.07 16.85
CA MET A 42 14.21 -14.26 17.71
C MET A 42 14.94 -13.06 18.30
N PRO A 43 14.35 -11.85 18.21
CA PRO A 43 14.96 -10.67 18.81
C PRO A 43 14.89 -10.72 20.34
N LYS A 44 15.77 -9.96 20.99
CA LYS A 44 15.73 -9.77 22.43
C LYS A 44 14.62 -8.76 22.76
N ILE A 45 13.57 -9.20 23.45
CA ILE A 45 12.42 -8.35 23.84
C ILE A 45 12.39 -8.00 25.33
N ASP A 46 13.29 -8.57 26.13
CA ASP A 46 13.39 -8.36 27.57
C ASP A 46 14.75 -7.78 27.98
N GLY A 47 14.77 -7.04 29.09
CA GLY A 47 15.97 -6.47 29.68
C GLY A 47 16.36 -5.14 29.03
N THR A 48 17.66 -4.81 29.04
CA THR A 48 18.18 -3.54 28.53
C THR A 48 18.91 -3.76 27.20
N ILE A 49 18.60 -2.91 26.23
CA ILE A 49 19.30 -2.80 24.94
C ILE A 49 19.98 -1.42 24.93
N LYS A 50 21.27 -1.39 24.59
CA LYS A 50 22.03 -0.14 24.46
C LYS A 50 22.08 0.26 23.00
N LEU A 51 21.52 1.40 22.66
CA LEU A 51 21.52 1.99 21.31
C LEU A 51 22.20 3.37 21.41
N GLU A 52 23.24 3.56 20.57
CA GLU A 52 24.05 4.78 20.61
C GLU A 52 23.28 6.03 20.10
N ASP A 53 22.30 5.79 19.23
CA ASP A 53 21.52 6.86 18.59
C ASP A 53 20.41 7.44 19.50
N LEU A 54 20.10 6.83 20.66
CA LEU A 54 19.13 7.36 21.61
C LEU A 54 19.72 8.51 22.43
N GLN A 55 18.94 9.59 22.59
CA GLN A 55 19.31 10.76 23.38
C GLN A 55 19.07 10.52 24.89
N GLN A 56 18.02 9.76 25.22
CA GLN A 56 17.62 9.42 26.59
C GLN A 56 17.10 7.99 26.67
N ALA A 57 16.92 7.48 27.89
CA ALA A 57 16.37 6.16 28.11
C ALA A 57 14.88 6.09 27.70
N VAL A 58 14.52 5.07 26.96
CA VAL A 58 13.15 4.76 26.54
C VAL A 58 12.67 3.50 27.22
N THR A 59 11.42 3.49 27.67
CA THR A 59 10.79 2.30 28.22
C THR A 59 9.82 1.70 27.20
N VAL A 60 10.01 0.42 26.88
CA VAL A 60 9.10 -0.37 26.05
C VAL A 60 8.51 -1.48 26.90
N LYS A 61 7.19 -1.43 27.16
CA LYS A 61 6.46 -2.50 27.85
C LYS A 61 5.55 -3.21 26.86
N ARG A 62 5.58 -4.54 26.86
CA ARG A 62 4.66 -5.35 26.06
C ARG A 62 3.56 -5.89 26.97
N ASP A 63 2.30 -5.73 26.53
CA ASP A 63 1.16 -6.31 27.26
C ASP A 63 1.02 -7.81 27.03
N SER A 64 -0.04 -8.44 27.56
CA SER A 64 -0.30 -9.87 27.43
C SER A 64 -0.57 -10.33 25.97
N LYS A 65 -0.82 -9.39 25.05
CA LYS A 65 -1.00 -9.63 23.62
C LYS A 65 0.27 -9.31 22.81
N GLY A 66 1.35 -8.88 23.48
CA GLY A 66 2.60 -8.47 22.84
C GLY A 66 2.57 -7.06 22.27
N VAL A 67 1.52 -6.27 22.48
CA VAL A 67 1.42 -4.90 22.00
C VAL A 67 2.45 -4.01 22.68
N PRO A 68 3.33 -3.30 21.97
CA PRO A 68 4.34 -2.44 22.57
C PRO A 68 3.73 -1.10 23.02
N HIS A 69 4.00 -0.74 24.26
CA HIS A 69 3.76 0.56 24.86
C HIS A 69 5.10 1.27 24.99
N ILE A 70 5.34 2.29 24.17
CA ILE A 70 6.61 3.00 24.07
C ILE A 70 6.48 4.33 24.79
N LYS A 71 7.32 4.55 25.81
CA LYS A 71 7.36 5.79 26.59
C LYS A 71 8.72 6.45 26.47
N SER A 72 8.75 7.71 26.06
CA SER A 72 9.94 8.53 25.87
C SER A 72 9.75 9.94 26.44
N GLU A 73 10.86 10.65 26.66
CA GLU A 73 10.83 12.05 27.10
C GLU A 73 10.86 13.04 25.91
N ASN A 74 11.19 12.58 24.70
CA ASN A 74 11.29 13.42 23.51
C ASN A 74 10.79 12.70 22.24
N ALA A 75 10.50 13.49 21.21
CA ALA A 75 9.93 12.98 19.94
C ALA A 75 10.91 12.12 19.13
N HIS A 76 12.22 12.47 19.13
CA HIS A 76 13.24 11.67 18.47
C HIS A 76 13.20 10.23 18.96
N ASP A 77 13.41 10.07 20.24
CA ASP A 77 13.53 8.76 20.88
C ASP A 77 12.22 7.97 20.82
N LEU A 78 11.07 8.67 20.82
CA LEU A 78 9.76 8.04 20.65
C LEU A 78 9.62 7.38 19.27
N TYR A 79 9.83 8.14 18.19
CA TYR A 79 9.67 7.62 16.83
C TYR A 79 10.82 6.70 16.43
N PHE A 80 12.04 6.96 16.91
CA PHE A 80 13.16 6.02 16.77
C PHE A 80 12.82 4.66 17.39
N SER A 81 12.33 4.67 18.64
CA SER A 81 11.96 3.42 19.31
C SER A 81 10.76 2.74 18.65
N GLN A 82 9.80 3.50 18.10
CA GLN A 82 8.71 2.92 17.31
C GLN A 82 9.25 2.20 16.06
N GLY A 83 10.20 2.81 15.34
CA GLY A 83 10.84 2.19 14.17
C GLY A 83 11.63 0.93 14.53
N TYR A 84 12.43 1.00 15.61
CA TYR A 84 13.20 -0.15 16.10
C TYR A 84 12.28 -1.31 16.50
N VAL A 85 11.23 -1.05 17.28
CA VAL A 85 10.31 -2.08 17.78
C VAL A 85 9.45 -2.68 16.65
N GLN A 86 9.01 -1.86 15.69
CA GLN A 86 8.32 -2.40 14.50
C GLN A 86 9.23 -3.29 13.67
N ALA A 87 10.49 -2.90 13.47
CA ALA A 87 11.48 -3.73 12.77
C ALA A 87 11.78 -5.02 13.54
N GLN A 88 11.88 -4.94 14.87
CA GLN A 88 12.05 -6.09 15.74
C GLN A 88 10.96 -7.15 15.54
N ASP A 89 9.71 -6.70 15.35
CA ASP A 89 8.54 -7.57 15.22
C ASP A 89 8.20 -7.94 13.77
N ARG A 90 8.51 -7.07 12.79
CA ARG A 90 7.92 -7.11 11.45
C ARG A 90 8.91 -6.81 10.30
N LEU A 91 10.23 -6.83 10.50
CA LEU A 91 11.21 -6.40 9.49
C LEU A 91 11.00 -7.05 8.12
N PHE A 92 10.74 -8.37 8.09
CA PHE A 92 10.53 -9.06 6.81
C PHE A 92 9.27 -8.59 6.10
N GLN A 93 8.16 -8.43 6.83
CA GLN A 93 6.91 -7.88 6.28
C GLN A 93 7.13 -6.45 5.75
N MET A 94 7.84 -5.62 6.51
CA MET A 94 8.17 -4.24 6.10
C MET A 94 8.99 -4.23 4.80
N ASP A 95 10.03 -5.07 4.71
CA ASP A 95 10.89 -5.17 3.52
C ASP A 95 10.11 -5.66 2.30
N LEU A 96 9.26 -6.69 2.44
CA LEU A 96 8.40 -7.13 1.34
C LEU A 96 7.41 -6.06 0.90
N SER A 97 6.79 -5.34 1.84
CA SER A 97 5.81 -4.28 1.53
C SER A 97 6.46 -3.15 0.73
N ARG A 98 7.64 -2.64 1.17
CA ARG A 98 8.35 -1.59 0.41
C ARG A 98 8.80 -2.08 -0.97
N ARG A 99 9.26 -3.35 -1.09
CA ARG A 99 9.67 -3.93 -2.37
C ARG A 99 8.49 -4.08 -3.32
N GLN A 100 7.37 -4.59 -2.83
CA GLN A 100 6.14 -4.68 -3.62
C GLN A 100 5.70 -3.32 -4.14
N ALA A 101 5.56 -2.36 -3.25
CA ALA A 101 5.14 -1.00 -3.58
C ALA A 101 6.10 -0.27 -4.54
N SER A 102 7.40 -0.62 -4.49
CA SER A 102 8.44 -0.06 -5.35
C SER A 102 8.66 -0.82 -6.67
N GLY A 103 7.98 -1.97 -6.87
CA GLY A 103 8.26 -2.84 -8.03
C GLY A 103 9.67 -3.44 -8.00
N MET A 104 10.07 -4.00 -6.84
CA MET A 104 11.40 -4.55 -6.57
C MET A 104 11.36 -5.96 -5.98
N LEU A 105 10.23 -6.67 -6.11
CA LEU A 105 10.09 -8.03 -5.59
C LEU A 105 10.96 -9.03 -6.34
N SER A 106 11.12 -8.89 -7.66
CA SER A 106 11.93 -9.79 -8.48
C SER A 106 13.42 -9.82 -8.07
N GLU A 107 13.91 -8.78 -7.40
CA GLU A 107 15.25 -8.76 -6.82
C GLU A 107 15.46 -9.87 -5.76
N VAL A 108 14.40 -10.34 -5.12
CA VAL A 108 14.46 -11.30 -4.02
C VAL A 108 13.75 -12.62 -4.29
N VAL A 109 12.69 -12.62 -5.11
CA VAL A 109 11.91 -13.82 -5.43
C VAL A 109 12.10 -14.32 -6.88
N GLY A 110 12.80 -13.56 -7.73
CA GLY A 110 13.11 -13.96 -9.10
C GLY A 110 12.01 -13.66 -10.12
N GLU A 111 12.02 -14.38 -11.22
CA GLU A 111 11.23 -14.10 -12.44
C GLU A 111 9.72 -14.07 -12.18
N ALA A 112 9.22 -14.82 -11.21
CA ALA A 112 7.79 -14.89 -10.89
C ALA A 112 7.17 -13.53 -10.52
N ALA A 113 7.98 -12.57 -10.04
CA ALA A 113 7.51 -11.24 -9.66
C ALA A 113 7.68 -10.17 -10.74
N VAL A 114 8.30 -10.47 -11.88
CA VAL A 114 8.65 -9.47 -12.91
C VAL A 114 7.44 -8.71 -13.45
N ASP A 115 6.34 -9.40 -13.77
CA ASP A 115 5.13 -8.73 -14.29
C ASP A 115 4.50 -7.82 -13.22
N ARG A 116 4.58 -8.21 -11.94
CA ARG A 116 4.14 -7.38 -10.82
C ARG A 116 5.02 -6.15 -10.64
N ASP A 117 6.33 -6.32 -10.73
CA ASP A 117 7.27 -5.21 -10.65
C ASP A 117 7.07 -4.23 -11.80
N LYS A 118 6.85 -4.70 -13.02
CA LYS A 118 6.50 -3.85 -14.17
C LYS A 118 5.26 -3.00 -13.89
N LEU A 119 4.20 -3.58 -13.32
CA LEU A 119 2.99 -2.84 -12.97
C LEU A 119 3.30 -1.71 -11.98
N PHE A 120 3.95 -2.01 -10.84
CA PHE A 120 4.22 -1.00 -9.82
C PHE A 120 5.24 0.06 -10.27
N ARG A 121 6.23 -0.32 -11.08
CA ARG A 121 7.14 0.63 -11.73
C ARG A 121 6.41 1.52 -12.72
N THR A 122 5.48 0.97 -13.51
CA THR A 122 4.65 1.77 -14.41
C THR A 122 3.78 2.75 -13.65
N LEU A 123 3.05 2.31 -12.61
CA LEU A 123 2.26 3.18 -11.75
C LEU A 123 3.12 4.27 -11.09
N GLY A 124 4.33 3.91 -10.63
CA GLY A 124 5.29 4.86 -10.10
C GLY A 124 5.01 5.30 -8.67
N LEU A 125 4.51 4.41 -7.81
CA LEU A 125 4.24 4.74 -6.41
C LEU A 125 5.48 5.24 -5.67
N ARG A 126 6.66 4.63 -5.95
CA ARG A 126 7.91 5.09 -5.38
C ARG A 126 8.30 6.48 -5.90
N ARG A 127 8.14 6.75 -7.19
CA ARG A 127 8.40 8.10 -7.76
C ARG A 127 7.49 9.15 -7.13
N ALA A 128 6.20 8.82 -6.91
CA ALA A 128 5.27 9.70 -6.21
C ALA A 128 5.67 9.93 -4.74
N ALA A 129 6.18 8.90 -4.06
CA ALA A 129 6.73 9.02 -2.71
C ALA A 129 7.98 9.89 -2.67
N GLU A 130 8.92 9.72 -3.60
CA GLU A 130 10.13 10.55 -3.75
C GLU A 130 9.77 12.03 -3.97
N ALA A 131 8.82 12.31 -4.87
CA ALA A 131 8.32 13.66 -5.10
C ALA A 131 7.60 14.25 -3.86
N SER A 132 7.03 13.41 -3.00
CA SER A 132 6.34 13.82 -1.79
C SER A 132 7.29 14.20 -0.64
N VAL A 133 8.55 13.78 -0.65
CA VAL A 133 9.52 14.09 0.44
C VAL A 133 9.64 15.61 0.71
N GLY A 134 9.59 16.41 -0.36
CA GLY A 134 9.64 17.87 -0.26
C GLY A 134 8.40 18.53 0.37
N GLN A 135 7.30 17.78 0.56
CA GLN A 135 6.08 18.27 1.23
C GLN A 135 6.16 18.14 2.75
N TYR A 136 7.17 17.43 3.26
CA TYR A 136 7.38 17.23 4.68
C TYR A 136 8.43 18.20 5.21
N ASP A 137 8.10 18.91 6.27
CA ASP A 137 8.92 19.88 6.99
C ASP A 137 8.85 19.66 8.50
N GLY A 138 9.66 20.41 9.24
CA GLY A 138 9.60 20.51 10.69
C GLY A 138 9.49 19.17 11.41
N GLU A 139 8.51 19.07 12.32
CA GLU A 139 8.31 17.88 13.16
C GLU A 139 7.96 16.62 12.37
N ALA A 140 7.19 16.74 11.28
CA ALA A 140 6.77 15.57 10.51
C ALA A 140 7.96 14.91 9.82
N LYS A 141 8.83 15.69 9.18
CA LYS A 141 10.06 15.19 8.57
C LYS A 141 11.00 14.58 9.61
N TYR A 142 11.10 15.25 10.78
CA TYR A 142 11.91 14.76 11.89
C TYR A 142 11.42 13.42 12.43
N ALA A 143 10.12 13.26 12.62
CA ALA A 143 9.52 11.99 13.04
C ALA A 143 9.75 10.86 12.02
N LEU A 144 9.60 11.14 10.72
CA LEU A 144 9.86 10.18 9.66
C LEU A 144 11.33 9.74 9.63
N GLN A 145 12.27 10.68 9.80
CA GLN A 145 13.69 10.36 9.84
C GLN A 145 14.04 9.54 11.08
N SER A 146 13.60 9.98 12.27
CA SER A 146 13.83 9.25 13.52
C SER A 146 13.30 7.81 13.45
N PHE A 147 12.12 7.62 12.85
CA PHE A 147 11.56 6.29 12.63
C PHE A 147 12.47 5.44 11.71
N ALA A 148 12.92 6.00 10.59
CA ALA A 148 13.82 5.31 9.68
C ALA A 148 15.15 4.94 10.35
N ASP A 149 15.70 5.84 11.16
CA ASP A 149 16.94 5.60 11.93
C ASP A 149 16.76 4.47 12.93
N GLY A 150 15.61 4.40 13.61
CA GLY A 150 15.25 3.28 14.49
C GLY A 150 15.16 1.93 13.79
N VAL A 151 14.51 1.89 12.62
CA VAL A 151 14.47 0.67 11.77
C VAL A 151 15.89 0.26 11.40
N ASN A 152 16.73 1.21 11.00
CA ASN A 152 18.12 0.95 10.61
C ASN A 152 18.99 0.48 11.78
N ALA A 153 18.76 1.00 12.99
CA ALA A 153 19.43 0.53 14.19
C ALA A 153 19.17 -0.96 14.42
N PHE A 154 17.90 -1.41 14.29
CA PHE A 154 17.59 -2.84 14.38
C PHE A 154 18.22 -3.66 13.24
N ILE A 155 18.17 -3.16 12.00
CA ILE A 155 18.80 -3.85 10.85
C ILE A 155 20.30 -4.06 11.10
N ARG A 156 21.02 -3.02 11.58
CA ARG A 156 22.44 -3.09 11.88
C ARG A 156 22.74 -4.10 12.99
N GLU A 157 21.97 -4.06 14.09
CA GLU A 157 22.10 -5.00 15.21
C GLU A 157 21.85 -6.44 14.75
N ALA A 158 20.72 -6.70 14.07
CA ALA A 158 20.35 -8.03 13.61
C ALA A 158 21.37 -8.63 12.62
N LYS A 159 21.96 -7.80 11.75
CA LYS A 159 23.06 -8.22 10.86
C LYS A 159 24.33 -8.57 11.65
N LYS A 160 24.75 -7.70 12.56
CA LYS A 160 25.95 -7.89 13.40
C LYS A 160 25.85 -9.16 14.24
N GLU A 161 24.68 -9.42 14.82
CA GLU A 161 24.43 -10.60 15.66
C GLU A 161 24.04 -11.85 14.86
N LYS A 162 23.89 -11.75 13.54
CA LYS A 162 23.38 -12.83 12.66
C LYS A 162 22.02 -13.37 13.11
N LYS A 163 21.13 -12.43 13.48
CA LYS A 163 19.76 -12.69 13.97
C LYS A 163 18.69 -12.07 13.07
N LEU A 164 18.97 -11.89 11.79
CA LEU A 164 17.91 -11.48 10.85
C LEU A 164 16.76 -12.50 10.88
N PRO A 165 15.52 -12.07 10.69
CA PRO A 165 14.37 -12.95 10.48
C PRO A 165 14.68 -14.08 9.51
N VAL A 166 14.19 -15.28 9.83
CA VAL A 166 14.54 -16.53 9.12
C VAL A 166 14.27 -16.46 7.62
N GLU A 167 13.27 -15.72 7.22
CA GLU A 167 12.85 -15.53 5.84
C GLU A 167 13.95 -14.91 4.97
N PHE A 168 14.76 -14.00 5.51
CA PHE A 168 15.91 -13.43 4.79
C PHE A 168 16.94 -14.50 4.42
N THR A 169 17.17 -15.45 5.32
CA THR A 169 18.08 -16.56 5.04
C THR A 169 17.48 -17.55 4.05
N ILE A 170 16.19 -17.88 4.18
CA ILE A 170 15.49 -18.78 3.24
C ILE A 170 15.53 -18.19 1.84
N LEU A 171 15.28 -16.89 1.71
CA LEU A 171 15.33 -16.19 0.43
C LEU A 171 16.76 -15.79 0.02
N GLY A 172 17.77 -15.95 0.88
CA GLY A 172 19.18 -15.71 0.55
C GLY A 172 19.48 -14.26 0.17
N TYR A 173 18.98 -13.29 0.96
CA TYR A 173 19.31 -11.87 0.81
C TYR A 173 19.30 -11.15 2.17
N GLU A 174 19.82 -9.93 2.21
CA GLU A 174 19.79 -9.06 3.38
C GLU A 174 18.93 -7.81 3.09
N PRO A 175 18.23 -7.28 4.12
CA PRO A 175 17.49 -6.04 3.97
C PRO A 175 18.45 -4.86 3.74
N ALA A 176 18.11 -4.00 2.79
CA ALA A 176 18.75 -2.69 2.64
C ALA A 176 18.32 -1.75 3.78
N GLU A 177 19.05 -0.67 3.98
CA GLU A 177 18.65 0.39 4.90
C GLU A 177 17.28 0.95 4.53
N TRP A 178 16.58 1.42 5.55
CA TRP A 178 15.26 2.02 5.46
C TRP A 178 15.37 3.53 5.25
N SER A 179 14.55 4.09 4.40
CA SER A 179 14.49 5.52 4.13
C SER A 179 13.08 6.09 4.36
N ILE A 180 12.98 7.40 4.47
CA ILE A 180 11.68 8.10 4.46
C ILE A 180 10.86 7.71 3.24
N VAL A 181 11.49 7.58 2.07
CA VAL A 181 10.81 7.17 0.82
C VAL A 181 10.15 5.80 0.96
N ASP A 182 10.77 4.84 1.65
CA ASP A 182 10.18 3.51 1.85
C ASP A 182 8.88 3.60 2.65
N THR A 183 8.87 4.39 3.72
CA THR A 183 7.68 4.68 4.52
C THR A 183 6.57 5.34 3.68
N LEU A 184 6.91 6.38 2.91
CA LEU A 184 5.95 7.08 2.05
C LEU A 184 5.42 6.18 0.93
N THR A 185 6.26 5.29 0.39
CA THR A 185 5.86 4.34 -0.66
C THR A 185 4.81 3.35 -0.15
N ILE A 186 4.92 2.89 1.12
CA ILE A 186 3.88 2.07 1.76
C ILE A 186 2.57 2.86 1.87
N GLY A 187 2.61 4.15 2.23
CA GLY A 187 1.43 5.01 2.24
C GLY A 187 0.78 5.12 0.85
N LYS A 188 1.56 5.31 -0.21
CA LYS A 188 1.05 5.33 -1.59
C LYS A 188 0.50 3.96 -2.03
N TYR A 189 1.09 2.86 -1.56
CA TYR A 189 0.55 1.52 -1.81
C TYR A 189 -0.83 1.32 -1.18
N MET A 190 -1.08 1.86 0.01
CA MET A 190 -2.41 1.81 0.63
C MET A 190 -3.45 2.55 -0.20
N ALA A 191 -3.08 3.68 -0.83
CA ALA A 191 -3.96 4.35 -1.77
C ALA A 191 -4.27 3.50 -3.01
N PHE A 192 -3.32 2.66 -3.46
CA PHE A 192 -3.55 1.68 -4.53
C PHE A 192 -4.49 0.55 -4.08
N ASP A 193 -4.27 -0.02 -2.90
CA ASP A 193 -5.06 -1.14 -2.37
C ASP A 193 -6.53 -0.75 -2.09
N LEU A 194 -6.76 0.52 -1.74
CA LEU A 194 -8.08 1.11 -1.49
C LEU A 194 -8.70 1.79 -2.73
N GLY A 195 -7.98 1.79 -3.86
CA GLY A 195 -8.42 2.34 -5.14
C GLY A 195 -8.81 1.23 -6.14
N GLY A 196 -8.75 1.54 -7.43
CA GLY A 196 -8.96 0.55 -8.49
C GLY A 196 -10.02 0.93 -9.54
N HIS A 197 -10.47 2.16 -9.53
CA HIS A 197 -11.56 2.63 -10.42
C HIS A 197 -11.21 2.54 -11.92
N TRP A 198 -9.95 2.70 -12.30
CA TRP A 198 -9.50 2.60 -13.68
C TRP A 198 -9.77 1.23 -14.32
N HIS A 199 -9.81 0.14 -13.53
CA HIS A 199 -10.18 -1.18 -14.03
C HIS A 199 -11.64 -1.21 -14.51
N GLY A 200 -12.54 -0.58 -13.75
CA GLY A 200 -13.94 -0.43 -14.12
C GLY A 200 -14.11 0.37 -15.40
N GLN A 201 -13.34 1.46 -15.58
CA GLN A 201 -13.34 2.25 -16.81
C GLN A 201 -12.86 1.42 -18.01
N ALA A 202 -11.76 0.69 -17.87
CA ALA A 202 -11.23 -0.19 -18.92
C ALA A 202 -12.22 -1.30 -19.28
N PHE A 203 -12.83 -1.95 -18.29
CA PHE A 203 -13.83 -2.99 -18.53
C PHE A 203 -15.10 -2.45 -19.20
N ARG A 204 -15.60 -1.29 -18.77
CA ARG A 204 -16.76 -0.65 -19.40
C ARG A 204 -16.48 -0.24 -20.85
N TYR A 205 -15.29 0.29 -21.11
CA TYR A 205 -14.83 0.58 -22.48
C TYR A 205 -14.81 -0.68 -23.34
N TRP A 206 -14.26 -1.79 -22.82
CA TRP A 206 -14.24 -3.07 -23.49
C TRP A 206 -15.65 -3.60 -23.77
N ALA A 207 -16.55 -3.58 -22.78
CA ALA A 207 -17.90 -4.06 -22.89
C ALA A 207 -18.68 -3.29 -23.99
N LEU A 208 -18.59 -1.96 -24.01
CA LEU A 208 -19.24 -1.12 -25.00
C LEU A 208 -18.71 -1.32 -26.43
N LYS A 209 -17.49 -1.84 -26.59
CA LYS A 209 -16.91 -2.16 -27.90
C LYS A 209 -17.24 -3.57 -28.39
N ASN A 210 -17.38 -4.52 -27.49
CA ASN A 210 -17.46 -5.94 -27.83
C ASN A 210 -18.85 -6.56 -27.63
N LEU A 211 -19.75 -5.87 -26.91
CA LEU A 211 -21.10 -6.35 -26.66
C LEU A 211 -22.14 -5.42 -27.31
N PRO A 212 -23.36 -5.93 -27.64
CA PRO A 212 -24.49 -5.07 -27.95
C PRO A 212 -24.71 -4.04 -26.84
N LYS A 213 -25.06 -2.80 -27.21
CA LYS A 213 -25.14 -1.67 -26.28
C LYS A 213 -26.07 -1.94 -25.08
N GLU A 214 -27.18 -2.62 -25.33
CA GLU A 214 -28.16 -2.99 -24.30
C GLU A 214 -27.51 -3.94 -23.28
N GLN A 215 -26.83 -4.99 -23.72
CA GLN A 215 -26.14 -5.93 -22.85
C GLN A 215 -24.98 -5.27 -22.09
N ALA A 216 -24.20 -4.41 -22.75
CA ALA A 216 -23.14 -3.66 -22.08
C ALA A 216 -23.68 -2.77 -20.96
N ASN A 217 -24.85 -2.13 -21.18
CA ASN A 217 -25.47 -1.27 -20.17
C ASN A 217 -26.09 -2.05 -19.00
N GLU A 218 -26.50 -3.29 -19.21
CA GLU A 218 -27.02 -4.19 -18.14
C GLU A 218 -25.94 -4.56 -17.12
N LEU A 219 -24.66 -4.62 -17.56
CA LEU A 219 -23.52 -4.93 -16.68
C LEU A 219 -23.18 -3.81 -15.70
N PHE A 220 -23.73 -2.62 -15.89
CA PHE A 220 -23.39 -1.46 -15.08
C PHE A 220 -24.65 -0.82 -14.52
N PRO A 221 -24.65 -0.38 -13.25
CA PRO A 221 -25.74 0.42 -12.69
C PRO A 221 -26.04 1.61 -13.59
N ALA A 222 -27.31 2.02 -13.60
CA ALA A 222 -27.79 3.06 -14.51
C ALA A 222 -26.91 4.33 -14.46
N TYR A 223 -26.30 4.64 -15.59
CA TYR A 223 -25.63 5.91 -15.81
C TYR A 223 -26.66 7.04 -15.72
N PRO A 224 -26.43 8.12 -14.98
CA PRO A 224 -27.36 9.22 -14.88
C PRO A 224 -27.78 9.71 -16.26
N LYS A 225 -29.10 9.90 -16.50
CA LYS A 225 -29.65 10.24 -17.82
C LYS A 225 -29.15 11.58 -18.36
N ASP A 226 -28.76 12.45 -17.48
CA ASP A 226 -28.28 13.82 -17.70
C ASP A 226 -26.74 13.93 -17.76
N ALA A 227 -26.01 12.84 -17.49
CA ALA A 227 -24.55 12.83 -17.57
C ALA A 227 -24.05 12.88 -19.03
N PRO A 228 -22.93 13.57 -19.31
CA PRO A 228 -22.37 13.69 -20.65
C PRO A 228 -21.99 12.31 -21.24
N ARG A 229 -22.53 11.98 -22.40
CA ARG A 229 -22.26 10.70 -23.08
C ARG A 229 -21.06 10.80 -24.01
N LEU A 230 -19.93 10.18 -23.63
CA LEU A 230 -18.69 10.14 -24.42
C LEU A 230 -18.68 9.03 -25.51
N LEU A 231 -19.73 8.21 -25.61
CA LEU A 231 -19.80 7.02 -26.46
C LEU A 231 -19.53 7.30 -27.95
N ALA A 232 -19.91 8.46 -28.46
CA ALA A 232 -19.70 8.81 -29.86
C ALA A 232 -18.22 9.03 -30.21
N GLU A 233 -17.44 9.54 -29.25
CA GLU A 233 -16.03 9.86 -29.45
C GLU A 233 -15.12 8.62 -29.34
N LEU A 234 -15.59 7.54 -28.69
CA LEU A 234 -14.83 6.29 -28.50
C LEU A 234 -14.89 5.35 -29.69
N LYS A 235 -15.79 5.53 -30.66
CA LYS A 235 -16.04 4.58 -31.78
C LYS A 235 -14.81 4.31 -32.63
N ASN A 236 -13.92 5.28 -32.79
CA ASN A 236 -12.76 5.20 -33.70
C ASN A 236 -11.45 4.92 -32.95
N THR A 237 -11.49 4.61 -31.66
CA THR A 237 -10.31 4.28 -30.86
C THR A 237 -10.23 2.76 -30.63
N ASN A 238 -9.04 2.18 -30.73
CA ASN A 238 -8.83 0.77 -30.50
C ASN A 238 -7.64 0.56 -29.57
N VAL A 239 -7.93 0.22 -28.30
CA VAL A 239 -6.95 -0.26 -27.34
C VAL A 239 -7.33 -1.70 -26.99
N ASP A 240 -6.39 -2.63 -27.10
CA ASP A 240 -6.61 -4.02 -26.68
C ASP A 240 -6.60 -4.11 -25.16
N VAL A 241 -7.78 -3.92 -24.55
CA VAL A 241 -7.97 -3.93 -23.12
C VAL A 241 -7.66 -5.31 -22.51
N ALA A 242 -8.09 -6.37 -23.18
CA ALA A 242 -7.90 -7.74 -22.68
C ALA A 242 -6.41 -8.08 -22.58
N GLN A 243 -5.63 -7.77 -23.61
CA GLN A 243 -4.19 -7.99 -23.60
C GLN A 243 -3.48 -7.02 -22.62
N SER A 244 -3.85 -5.74 -22.65
CA SER A 244 -3.19 -4.70 -21.84
C SER A 244 -3.34 -4.93 -20.33
N PHE A 245 -4.48 -5.48 -19.91
CA PHE A 245 -4.79 -5.60 -18.48
C PHE A 245 -4.87 -7.03 -17.95
N SER A 246 -4.55 -8.04 -18.76
CA SER A 246 -4.59 -9.46 -18.36
C SER A 246 -3.70 -9.83 -17.17
N LYS A 247 -2.68 -9.00 -16.89
CA LYS A 247 -1.72 -9.19 -15.78
C LYS A 247 -1.84 -8.16 -14.68
N THR A 248 -2.90 -7.39 -14.70
CA THR A 248 -3.16 -6.39 -13.68
C THR A 248 -3.55 -7.04 -12.36
N ILE A 249 -3.04 -6.48 -11.25
CA ILE A 249 -3.50 -6.84 -9.91
C ILE A 249 -4.71 -5.97 -9.62
N ILE A 250 -5.85 -6.63 -9.45
CA ILE A 250 -7.08 -5.98 -8.97
C ILE A 250 -7.09 -6.14 -7.46
N PRO A 251 -7.20 -5.05 -6.68
CA PRO A 251 -7.39 -5.16 -5.23
C PRO A 251 -8.58 -6.07 -4.93
N PRO A 252 -8.55 -6.85 -3.83
CA PRO A 252 -9.62 -7.78 -3.49
C PRO A 252 -10.97 -7.06 -3.36
N GLU A 253 -12.01 -7.55 -4.03
CA GLU A 253 -13.37 -6.98 -4.00
C GLU A 253 -14.00 -7.00 -2.61
N PHE A 254 -13.49 -7.86 -1.71
CA PHE A 254 -14.01 -8.03 -0.35
C PHE A 254 -13.27 -7.20 0.71
N ASN A 255 -12.35 -6.32 0.31
CA ASN A 255 -11.81 -5.33 1.23
C ASN A 255 -12.92 -4.37 1.63
N GLY A 256 -13.21 -4.31 2.93
CA GLY A 256 -14.27 -3.47 3.46
C GLY A 256 -13.87 -2.81 4.78
N SER A 257 -14.75 -1.94 5.26
CA SER A 257 -14.60 -1.31 6.57
C SER A 257 -15.95 -0.80 7.04
N ASN A 258 -16.19 -0.86 8.35
CA ASN A 258 -17.36 -0.26 8.97
C ASN A 258 -16.92 0.63 10.13
N ASN A 259 -17.55 1.79 10.26
CA ASN A 259 -17.41 2.60 11.44
C ASN A 259 -18.73 3.27 11.80
N TRP A 260 -18.86 3.61 13.08
CA TRP A 260 -19.96 4.41 13.58
C TRP A 260 -19.59 5.12 14.87
N VAL A 261 -20.31 6.18 15.19
CA VAL A 261 -20.20 6.90 16.44
C VAL A 261 -21.60 7.16 17.01
N VAL A 262 -21.73 6.97 18.32
CA VAL A 262 -22.97 7.19 19.07
C VAL A 262 -22.75 8.30 20.08
N SER A 263 -23.67 9.29 20.16
CA SER A 263 -23.58 10.38 21.13
C SER A 263 -23.73 9.88 22.57
N GLY A 264 -23.16 10.63 23.53
CA GLY A 264 -23.26 10.32 24.94
C GLY A 264 -24.69 10.25 25.46
N GLU A 265 -25.63 10.98 24.87
CA GLU A 265 -27.05 10.96 25.21
C GLU A 265 -27.69 9.56 25.03
N LYS A 266 -27.13 8.76 24.11
CA LYS A 266 -27.61 7.41 23.77
C LYS A 266 -26.77 6.31 24.42
N SER A 267 -25.76 6.64 25.22
CA SER A 267 -24.90 5.66 25.88
C SER A 267 -25.15 5.62 27.40
N ALA A 268 -25.02 4.46 28.00
CA ALA A 268 -25.17 4.28 29.45
C ALA A 268 -24.08 5.02 30.25
N SER A 269 -22.92 5.28 29.64
CA SER A 269 -21.82 6.00 30.29
C SER A 269 -21.97 7.53 30.23
N GLY A 270 -22.93 8.05 29.47
CA GLY A 270 -23.04 9.48 29.18
C GLY A 270 -21.90 10.04 28.31
N LYS A 271 -21.04 9.16 27.74
CA LYS A 271 -19.92 9.51 26.87
C LYS A 271 -20.13 8.94 25.48
N PRO A 272 -19.63 9.58 24.41
CA PRO A 272 -19.66 9.02 23.07
C PRO A 272 -19.00 7.64 23.00
N ILE A 273 -19.51 6.81 22.12
CA ILE A 273 -18.93 5.49 21.77
C ILE A 273 -18.59 5.50 20.30
N LEU A 274 -17.33 5.20 19.98
CA LEU A 274 -16.87 5.05 18.60
C LEU A 274 -16.45 3.60 18.38
N ALA A 275 -16.84 3.04 17.24
CA ALA A 275 -16.37 1.75 16.76
C ALA A 275 -15.85 1.88 15.34
N ASP A 276 -14.77 1.17 15.04
CA ASP A 276 -14.14 1.11 13.75
C ASP A 276 -13.61 -0.30 13.47
N ASP A 277 -13.93 -0.82 12.28
CA ASP A 277 -13.60 -2.18 11.84
C ASP A 277 -13.07 -2.14 10.39
N PRO A 278 -11.76 -1.90 10.21
CA PRO A 278 -11.11 -1.90 8.91
C PRO A 278 -10.73 -3.34 8.51
N HIS A 279 -11.68 -4.10 7.97
CA HIS A 279 -11.51 -5.50 7.57
C HIS A 279 -10.94 -5.60 6.14
N LEU A 280 -9.63 -5.38 6.02
CA LEU A 280 -8.85 -5.60 4.81
C LEU A 280 -8.51 -7.10 4.64
N SER A 281 -7.75 -7.46 3.60
CA SER A 281 -7.35 -8.85 3.35
C SER A 281 -6.68 -9.50 4.55
N LEU A 282 -7.08 -10.74 4.87
CA LEU A 282 -6.46 -11.52 5.94
C LEU A 282 -5.04 -11.94 5.55
N ALA A 283 -4.10 -11.70 6.45
CA ALA A 283 -2.70 -12.08 6.30
C ALA A 283 -2.08 -12.46 7.64
N THR A 284 -1.02 -13.25 7.60
CA THR A 284 -0.17 -13.57 8.75
C THR A 284 1.28 -13.23 8.39
N PRO A 285 1.88 -12.24 9.06
CA PRO A 285 1.26 -11.36 10.07
C PRO A 285 0.23 -10.40 9.49
N SER A 286 -0.66 -9.88 10.35
CA SER A 286 -1.67 -8.88 9.96
C SER A 286 -1.02 -7.64 9.36
N ILE A 287 -1.73 -6.95 8.45
CA ILE A 287 -1.33 -5.64 7.94
C ILE A 287 -1.27 -4.59 9.07
N TRP A 288 -2.13 -4.74 10.06
CA TRP A 288 -2.23 -3.84 11.20
C TRP A 288 -1.16 -4.14 12.27
N TYR A 289 -0.49 -3.10 12.74
CA TYR A 289 0.44 -3.12 13.85
C TYR A 289 -0.07 -2.23 14.97
N GLN A 290 -0.46 -2.84 16.10
CA GLN A 290 -0.98 -2.12 17.27
C GLN A 290 0.17 -1.59 18.12
N THR A 291 0.04 -0.34 18.61
CA THR A 291 1.04 0.32 19.44
C THR A 291 0.43 1.39 20.34
N ARG A 292 1.11 1.72 21.44
CA ARG A 292 0.88 2.93 22.24
C ARG A 292 2.15 3.76 22.28
N LEU A 293 2.01 5.05 22.03
CA LEU A 293 3.10 6.03 22.05
C LEU A 293 2.82 7.06 23.14
N GLU A 294 3.76 7.24 24.07
CA GLU A 294 3.62 8.13 25.21
C GLU A 294 4.84 9.02 25.35
N MET A 295 4.62 10.35 25.36
CA MET A 295 5.58 11.37 25.76
C MET A 295 4.83 12.59 26.31
N LYS A 296 5.55 13.58 26.83
CA LYS A 296 4.91 14.83 27.26
C LYS A 296 4.10 15.45 26.12
N GLY A 297 2.79 15.60 26.31
CA GLY A 297 1.86 16.18 25.32
C GLY A 297 1.37 15.22 24.24
N LEU A 298 1.75 13.95 24.29
CA LEU A 298 1.25 12.90 23.40
C LEU A 298 1.04 11.59 24.18
N ASN A 299 -0.18 11.07 24.13
CA ASN A 299 -0.50 9.72 24.61
C ASN A 299 -1.54 9.11 23.67
N VAL A 300 -1.08 8.37 22.69
CA VAL A 300 -1.91 7.82 21.61
C VAL A 300 -1.80 6.32 21.54
N SER A 301 -2.93 5.65 21.35
CA SER A 301 -3.02 4.19 21.20
C SER A 301 -3.87 3.85 19.99
N GLY A 302 -3.50 2.79 19.28
CA GLY A 302 -4.24 2.31 18.13
C GLY A 302 -3.39 1.49 17.17
N VAL A 303 -3.72 1.53 15.90
CA VAL A 303 -3.06 0.74 14.86
C VAL A 303 -2.50 1.60 13.74
N ILE A 304 -1.47 1.08 13.10
CA ILE A 304 -0.80 1.62 11.92
C ILE A 304 -0.32 0.46 11.03
N PHE A 305 0.16 0.74 9.84
CA PHE A 305 0.83 -0.24 8.99
C PHE A 305 2.29 -0.44 9.43
N ALA A 306 2.78 -1.68 9.36
CA ALA A 306 4.20 -1.94 9.62
C ALA A 306 5.08 -1.19 8.59
N GLY A 307 6.05 -0.40 9.09
CA GLY A 307 6.91 0.47 8.28
C GLY A 307 6.46 1.93 8.24
N VAL A 308 5.44 2.31 9.04
CA VAL A 308 4.91 3.68 9.11
C VAL A 308 4.84 4.15 10.56
N PRO A 309 5.27 5.40 10.90
CA PRO A 309 5.18 5.96 12.24
C PRO A 309 3.79 6.49 12.58
N GLY A 310 3.53 6.65 13.89
CA GLY A 310 2.28 7.19 14.42
C GLY A 310 1.18 6.16 14.59
N VAL A 311 -0.07 6.63 14.63
CA VAL A 311 -1.31 5.83 14.75
C VAL A 311 -2.34 6.40 13.77
N ILE A 312 -2.82 5.57 12.84
CA ILE A 312 -3.82 6.00 11.83
C ILE A 312 -5.26 5.83 12.32
N LEU A 313 -5.52 4.79 13.10
CA LEU A 313 -6.82 4.48 13.71
C LEU A 313 -6.63 4.31 15.20
N GLY A 314 -7.37 5.06 16.02
CA GLY A 314 -7.20 4.94 17.46
C GLY A 314 -7.75 6.10 18.27
N HIS A 315 -7.11 6.35 19.39
CA HIS A 315 -7.49 7.39 20.32
C HIS A 315 -6.28 7.97 21.07
N ASN A 316 -6.44 9.18 21.55
CA ASN A 316 -5.58 9.77 22.57
C ASN A 316 -6.39 10.06 23.85
N ASP A 317 -5.85 10.88 24.75
CA ASP A 317 -6.50 11.20 26.03
C ASP A 317 -7.81 12.02 25.87
N LYS A 318 -8.04 12.63 24.72
CA LYS A 318 -9.13 13.58 24.47
C LYS A 318 -10.12 13.11 23.42
N ILE A 319 -9.62 12.49 22.35
CA ILE A 319 -10.37 12.16 21.15
C ILE A 319 -10.18 10.70 20.74
N ALA A 320 -11.13 10.16 20.01
CA ALA A 320 -11.03 8.91 19.28
C ALA A 320 -11.46 9.13 17.81
N TRP A 321 -10.86 8.38 16.90
CA TRP A 321 -11.19 8.44 15.49
C TRP A 321 -11.07 7.09 14.81
N GLY A 322 -11.86 6.91 13.75
CA GLY A 322 -11.84 5.75 12.88
C GLY A 322 -12.00 6.16 11.43
N VAL A 323 -11.59 5.30 10.50
CA VAL A 323 -11.68 5.58 9.06
C VAL A 323 -12.25 4.41 8.28
N THR A 324 -13.02 4.74 7.23
CA THR A 324 -13.44 3.80 6.19
C THR A 324 -13.17 4.39 4.82
N ASN A 325 -13.05 3.54 3.79
CA ASN A 325 -12.85 4.01 2.43
C ASN A 325 -14.10 4.73 1.90
N THR A 326 -13.94 5.94 1.34
CA THR A 326 -15.06 6.72 0.77
C THR A 326 -15.42 6.25 -0.64
N GLY A 327 -14.45 5.73 -1.40
CA GLY A 327 -14.62 5.16 -2.73
C GLY A 327 -15.03 6.10 -3.87
N PRO A 328 -14.75 7.43 -3.86
CA PRO A 328 -15.00 8.25 -5.04
C PRO A 328 -14.05 7.87 -6.16
N ASP A 329 -14.46 8.09 -7.40
CA ASP A 329 -13.60 7.88 -8.55
C ASP A 329 -12.52 8.98 -8.62
N VAL A 330 -11.27 8.58 -8.33
CA VAL A 330 -10.08 9.46 -8.28
C VAL A 330 -9.06 9.13 -9.36
N GLN A 331 -9.42 8.24 -10.28
CA GLN A 331 -8.57 7.72 -11.35
C GLN A 331 -9.25 7.93 -12.69
N ASP A 332 -8.54 8.49 -13.66
CA ASP A 332 -9.03 8.70 -15.01
C ASP A 332 -8.10 8.05 -16.04
N LEU A 333 -8.67 7.27 -16.94
CA LEU A 333 -7.97 6.79 -18.13
C LEU A 333 -8.09 7.80 -19.26
N TYR A 334 -6.94 8.16 -19.84
CA TYR A 334 -6.85 8.99 -21.03
C TYR A 334 -6.44 8.14 -22.23
N ILE A 335 -7.20 8.25 -23.31
CA ILE A 335 -6.88 7.63 -24.60
C ILE A 335 -5.93 8.54 -25.33
N GLU A 336 -4.66 8.15 -25.41
CA GLU A 336 -3.60 8.93 -26.03
C GLU A 336 -3.32 8.43 -27.45
N LYS A 337 -3.19 9.35 -28.38
CA LYS A 337 -2.76 9.05 -29.76
C LYS A 337 -1.25 9.30 -29.88
N ARG A 338 -0.51 8.23 -30.20
CA ARG A 338 0.95 8.28 -30.39
C ARG A 338 1.31 8.79 -31.78
N ASN A 339 2.38 9.55 -31.89
CA ASN A 339 2.96 9.99 -33.17
C ASN A 339 3.50 8.78 -33.94
N PRO A 340 3.05 8.53 -35.18
CA PRO A 340 3.54 7.40 -35.96
C PRO A 340 5.03 7.51 -36.35
N ASN A 341 5.60 8.72 -36.31
CA ASN A 341 6.99 8.97 -36.65
C ASN A 341 7.92 9.09 -35.42
N ASN A 342 7.37 9.20 -34.20
CA ASN A 342 8.11 9.28 -32.94
C ASN A 342 7.31 8.66 -31.80
N GLU A 343 7.73 7.49 -31.36
CA GLU A 343 7.01 6.71 -30.34
C GLU A 343 6.90 7.40 -28.94
N ASN A 344 7.70 8.43 -28.70
CA ASN A 344 7.75 9.19 -27.46
C ASN A 344 6.98 10.51 -27.53
N GLU A 345 6.16 10.72 -28.56
CA GLU A 345 5.32 11.90 -28.70
C GLU A 345 3.83 11.51 -28.76
N PHE A 346 3.00 12.33 -28.15
CA PHE A 346 1.57 12.15 -28.07
C PHE A 346 0.82 13.40 -28.50
N LEU A 347 -0.34 13.21 -29.15
CA LEU A 347 -1.13 14.31 -29.69
C LEU A 347 -1.88 15.05 -28.58
N TYR A 348 -1.71 16.36 -28.52
CA TYR A 348 -2.48 17.27 -27.68
C TYR A 348 -2.73 18.60 -28.39
N ASN A 349 -4.02 19.00 -28.52
CA ASN A 349 -4.41 20.21 -29.23
C ASN A 349 -3.74 20.36 -30.60
N ASP A 350 -3.86 19.32 -31.40
CA ASP A 350 -3.28 19.23 -32.77
C ASP A 350 -1.75 19.40 -32.83
N LYS A 351 -1.06 19.27 -31.70
CA LYS A 351 0.41 19.31 -31.59
C LYS A 351 0.95 18.02 -30.99
N TRP A 352 2.12 17.61 -31.43
CA TRP A 352 2.85 16.50 -30.85
C TRP A 352 3.65 16.99 -29.62
N GLU A 353 3.33 16.44 -28.46
CA GLU A 353 4.04 16.71 -27.21
C GLU A 353 4.91 15.53 -26.83
N LYS A 354 6.16 15.82 -26.45
CA LYS A 354 7.11 14.80 -26.00
C LYS A 354 6.75 14.30 -24.61
N ALA A 355 6.61 12.98 -24.46
CA ALA A 355 6.48 12.32 -23.17
C ALA A 355 7.83 12.22 -22.45
N THR A 356 7.78 12.10 -21.13
CA THR A 356 8.95 11.75 -20.33
C THR A 356 9.14 10.23 -20.38
N VAL A 357 10.36 9.77 -20.65
CA VAL A 357 10.70 8.35 -20.59
C VAL A 357 11.65 8.16 -19.41
N VAL A 358 11.25 7.28 -18.48
CA VAL A 358 12.01 6.96 -17.26
C VAL A 358 12.53 5.53 -17.37
N ASP A 359 13.86 5.35 -17.18
CA ASP A 359 14.47 4.03 -17.06
C ASP A 359 14.09 3.42 -15.70
N GLU A 360 13.37 2.33 -15.75
CA GLU A 360 12.91 1.55 -14.62
C GLU A 360 13.40 0.10 -14.73
N SER A 361 14.62 -0.10 -15.17
CA SER A 361 15.25 -1.42 -15.34
C SER A 361 15.07 -2.31 -14.11
N ILE A 362 14.63 -3.55 -14.34
CA ILE A 362 14.22 -4.50 -13.30
C ILE A 362 15.33 -5.51 -13.05
N LYS A 363 15.88 -5.53 -11.86
CA LYS A 363 16.82 -6.55 -11.40
C LYS A 363 16.07 -7.83 -11.04
N VAL A 364 16.58 -8.97 -11.50
CA VAL A 364 15.95 -10.28 -11.27
C VAL A 364 16.94 -11.20 -10.57
N LYS A 365 16.56 -11.73 -9.41
CA LYS A 365 17.38 -12.70 -8.67
C LYS A 365 17.64 -13.94 -9.54
N GLY A 366 18.91 -14.29 -9.66
CA GLY A 366 19.34 -15.45 -10.48
C GLY A 366 19.18 -15.24 -12.00
N GLY A 367 18.75 -14.05 -12.44
CA GLY A 367 18.53 -13.69 -13.85
C GLY A 367 19.35 -12.47 -14.28
N LYS A 368 19.08 -12.04 -15.52
CA LYS A 368 19.61 -10.78 -16.06
C LYS A 368 18.70 -9.63 -15.68
N THR A 369 19.27 -8.42 -15.55
CA THR A 369 18.49 -7.19 -15.48
C THR A 369 17.67 -7.03 -16.77
N ILE A 370 16.39 -6.76 -16.62
CA ILE A 370 15.45 -6.54 -17.72
C ILE A 370 15.38 -5.04 -17.97
N PRO A 371 15.81 -4.54 -19.15
CA PRO A 371 15.57 -3.16 -19.51
C PRO A 371 14.08 -2.86 -19.54
N TYR A 372 13.66 -1.82 -18.85
CA TYR A 372 12.27 -1.42 -18.78
C TYR A 372 12.13 0.09 -18.71
N ASN A 373 11.42 0.66 -19.66
CA ASN A 373 11.17 2.09 -19.75
C ASN A 373 9.70 2.39 -19.50
N VAL A 374 9.41 3.36 -18.65
CA VAL A 374 8.07 3.86 -18.41
C VAL A 374 7.88 5.17 -19.16
N THR A 375 6.89 5.21 -20.04
CA THR A 375 6.49 6.43 -20.76
C THR A 375 5.44 7.17 -19.96
N ILE A 376 5.69 8.45 -19.68
CA ILE A 376 4.79 9.32 -18.89
C ILE A 376 4.36 10.47 -19.79
N THR A 377 3.06 10.48 -20.14
CA THR A 377 2.42 11.56 -20.89
C THR A 377 2.06 12.72 -19.95
N ARG A 378 1.50 13.80 -20.47
CA ARG A 378 0.95 14.90 -19.66
C ARG A 378 -0.16 14.48 -18.68
N HIS A 379 -0.83 13.34 -18.95
CA HIS A 379 -1.90 12.82 -18.10
C HIS A 379 -1.42 11.77 -17.09
N GLY A 380 -0.18 11.29 -17.25
CA GLY A 380 0.43 10.31 -16.36
C GLY A 380 1.06 9.12 -17.10
N PRO A 381 1.42 8.04 -16.39
CA PRO A 381 2.07 6.89 -16.98
C PRO A 381 1.17 6.15 -17.97
N VAL A 382 1.76 5.67 -19.07
CA VAL A 382 1.11 4.76 -20.02
C VAL A 382 1.02 3.40 -19.36
N ILE A 383 -0.22 2.97 -19.04
CA ILE A 383 -0.48 1.72 -18.29
C ILE A 383 -0.96 0.57 -19.16
N SER A 384 -1.25 0.78 -20.44
CA SER A 384 -1.74 -0.28 -21.33
C SER A 384 -0.62 -1.16 -21.92
N GLU A 385 0.66 -0.82 -21.69
CA GLU A 385 1.80 -1.50 -22.32
C GLU A 385 2.73 -2.23 -21.32
N PHE A 386 2.45 -2.22 -20.02
CA PHE A 386 3.34 -2.84 -19.02
C PHE A 386 3.48 -4.37 -19.19
N ALA A 387 2.48 -5.03 -19.79
CA ALA A 387 2.48 -6.46 -20.05
C ALA A 387 3.03 -6.83 -21.43
N ASP A 388 3.36 -5.86 -22.28
CA ASP A 388 3.83 -6.11 -23.64
C ASP A 388 5.23 -6.72 -23.62
N LYS A 389 5.36 -7.89 -24.30
CA LYS A 389 6.62 -8.61 -24.39
C LYS A 389 7.36 -8.23 -25.69
N GLY A 390 7.81 -6.97 -25.81
CA GLY A 390 8.61 -6.51 -26.97
C GLY A 390 7.83 -6.48 -28.29
N LYS A 391 6.53 -6.33 -28.27
CA LYS A 391 5.70 -6.09 -29.45
C LYS A 391 5.86 -4.65 -29.94
N GLU A 392 5.56 -4.42 -31.22
CA GLU A 392 5.48 -3.08 -31.79
C GLU A 392 4.51 -2.21 -30.97
N LYS A 393 4.95 -1.01 -30.60
CA LYS A 393 4.16 -0.09 -29.78
C LYS A 393 2.89 0.32 -30.51
N THR A 394 1.78 0.27 -29.79
CA THR A 394 0.46 0.57 -30.34
C THR A 394 0.29 2.07 -30.63
N LYS A 395 -0.51 2.39 -31.66
CA LYS A 395 -0.80 3.79 -32.06
C LYS A 395 -1.68 4.52 -31.05
N THR A 396 -2.40 3.78 -30.20
CA THR A 396 -3.32 4.31 -29.20
C THR A 396 -3.09 3.56 -27.88
N VAL A 397 -2.94 4.31 -26.80
CA VAL A 397 -2.65 3.75 -25.48
C VAL A 397 -3.54 4.37 -24.41
N PHE A 398 -3.59 3.76 -23.24
CA PHE A 398 -4.14 4.38 -22.04
C PHE A 398 -3.03 4.93 -21.17
N SER A 399 -3.15 6.22 -20.80
CA SER A 399 -2.43 6.80 -19.67
C SER A 399 -3.35 6.95 -18.46
N LEU A 400 -2.78 6.90 -17.25
CA LEU A 400 -3.51 6.98 -15.99
C LEU A 400 -3.22 8.31 -15.29
N LYS A 401 -4.26 9.10 -15.07
CA LYS A 401 -4.22 10.23 -14.15
C LYS A 401 -4.86 9.82 -12.83
N TRP A 402 -4.12 9.99 -11.74
CA TRP A 402 -4.56 9.57 -10.42
C TRP A 402 -4.06 10.54 -9.35
N THR A 403 -4.96 10.97 -8.45
CA THR A 403 -4.64 11.94 -7.38
C THR A 403 -3.53 11.45 -6.44
N ALA A 404 -3.39 10.13 -6.24
CA ALA A 404 -2.34 9.56 -5.39
C ALA A 404 -0.93 9.68 -5.98
N LEU A 405 -0.78 9.94 -7.29
CA LEU A 405 0.52 10.18 -7.92
C LEU A 405 1.02 11.61 -7.74
N GLU A 406 0.17 12.51 -7.26
CA GLU A 406 0.58 13.88 -6.92
C GLU A 406 1.38 13.90 -5.61
N PRO A 407 2.34 14.83 -5.45
CA PRO A 407 3.05 15.04 -4.19
C PRO A 407 2.08 15.42 -3.06
N SER A 408 2.23 14.81 -1.88
CA SER A 408 1.30 14.99 -0.76
C SER A 408 1.93 14.64 0.58
N ALA A 409 1.25 14.95 1.71
CA ALA A 409 1.81 14.88 3.05
C ALA A 409 0.91 14.14 4.06
N GLU A 410 0.30 13.01 3.66
CA GLU A 410 -0.67 12.28 4.48
C GLU A 410 -0.15 11.89 5.86
N LEU A 411 1.14 11.54 5.99
CA LEU A 411 1.71 11.20 7.29
C LEU A 411 1.88 12.42 8.21
N LYS A 412 2.01 13.62 7.66
CA LYS A 412 1.93 14.86 8.45
C LYS A 412 0.53 15.00 9.07
N ALA A 413 -0.52 14.72 8.29
CA ALA A 413 -1.88 14.68 8.81
C ALA A 413 -2.02 13.65 9.94
N VAL A 414 -1.55 12.42 9.75
CA VAL A 414 -1.60 11.36 10.76
C VAL A 414 -0.91 11.80 12.07
N LEU A 415 0.31 12.32 11.99
CA LEU A 415 1.06 12.77 13.17
C LEU A 415 0.37 13.94 13.90
N ASN A 416 -0.29 14.83 13.15
CA ASN A 416 -1.06 15.93 13.74
C ASN A 416 -2.38 15.44 14.35
N MET A 417 -3.09 14.50 13.73
CA MET A 417 -4.27 13.85 14.30
C MET A 417 -3.96 13.19 15.66
N ASN A 418 -2.79 12.55 15.78
CA ASN A 418 -2.37 11.93 17.04
C ASN A 418 -2.25 12.91 18.21
N LYS A 419 -1.97 14.19 17.93
CA LYS A 419 -1.80 15.28 18.91
C LYS A 419 -3.08 16.10 19.14
N ALA A 420 -4.06 16.01 18.22
CA ALA A 420 -5.28 16.79 18.25
C ALA A 420 -6.06 16.58 19.56
N LYS A 421 -6.64 17.65 20.10
CA LYS A 421 -7.36 17.63 21.38
C LYS A 421 -8.86 17.80 21.21
N ASP A 422 -9.28 18.32 20.08
CA ASP A 422 -10.67 18.61 19.73
C ASP A 422 -10.92 18.45 18.22
N TRP A 423 -12.15 18.70 17.81
CA TRP A 423 -12.56 18.61 16.40
C TRP A 423 -11.82 19.62 15.51
N ASN A 424 -11.59 20.84 15.98
CA ASN A 424 -10.97 21.88 15.14
C ASN A 424 -9.50 21.53 14.83
N GLU A 425 -8.75 21.07 15.84
CA GLU A 425 -7.37 20.60 15.64
C GLU A 425 -7.34 19.36 14.74
N PHE A 426 -8.27 18.41 14.93
CA PHE A 426 -8.39 17.21 14.10
C PHE A 426 -8.73 17.55 12.65
N GLU A 427 -9.73 18.40 12.43
CA GLU A 427 -10.13 18.86 11.10
C GLU A 427 -8.99 19.64 10.40
N THR A 428 -8.24 20.45 11.14
CA THR A 428 -7.04 21.14 10.64
C THR A 428 -5.99 20.13 10.19
N ALA A 429 -5.74 19.07 10.97
CA ALA A 429 -4.79 18.01 10.60
C ALA A 429 -5.19 17.33 9.29
N LEU A 430 -6.49 17.09 9.07
CA LEU A 430 -7.00 16.47 7.85
C LEU A 430 -6.75 17.30 6.57
N GLN A 431 -6.35 18.57 6.68
CA GLN A 431 -6.03 19.38 5.50
C GLN A 431 -4.83 18.86 4.71
N ASP A 432 -3.91 18.15 5.35
CA ASP A 432 -2.76 17.52 4.70
C ASP A 432 -3.06 16.06 4.24
N PHE A 433 -4.25 15.51 4.54
CA PHE A 433 -4.64 14.16 4.15
C PHE A 433 -5.37 14.17 2.81
N HIS A 434 -4.64 13.93 1.73
CA HIS A 434 -5.13 14.05 0.35
C HIS A 434 -5.62 12.72 -0.25
N THR A 435 -4.92 11.61 0.06
CA THR A 435 -5.19 10.29 -0.53
C THR A 435 -4.76 9.15 0.42
N PRO A 436 -5.46 8.00 0.46
CA PRO A 436 -6.75 7.74 -0.19
C PRO A 436 -7.86 8.61 0.39
N THR A 437 -8.96 8.75 -0.33
CA THR A 437 -10.14 9.44 0.21
C THR A 437 -10.81 8.59 1.28
N GLN A 438 -11.06 9.17 2.46
CA GLN A 438 -11.57 8.43 3.62
C GLN A 438 -12.76 9.12 4.27
N ASN A 439 -13.65 8.31 4.87
CA ASN A 439 -14.64 8.74 5.84
C ASN A 439 -14.02 8.75 7.22
N PHE A 440 -13.91 9.88 7.85
CA PHE A 440 -13.45 10.02 9.22
C PHE A 440 -14.65 10.14 10.16
N VAL A 441 -14.77 9.26 11.14
CA VAL A 441 -15.64 9.42 12.30
C VAL A 441 -14.82 9.86 13.48
N PHE A 442 -15.37 10.74 14.29
CA PHE A 442 -14.71 11.39 15.41
C PHE A 442 -15.59 11.40 16.66
N ALA A 443 -14.97 11.23 17.80
CA ALA A 443 -15.58 11.41 19.11
C ALA A 443 -14.59 12.08 20.06
N SER A 444 -15.07 12.93 20.96
CA SER A 444 -14.26 13.52 22.03
C SER A 444 -14.87 13.32 23.41
N ASN A 445 -14.03 13.43 24.43
CA ASN A 445 -14.46 13.25 25.81
C ASN A 445 -15.32 14.40 26.36
N ASP A 446 -15.46 15.52 25.62
CA ASP A 446 -16.38 16.61 25.89
C ASP A 446 -17.82 16.34 25.37
N GLY A 447 -18.02 15.25 24.62
CA GLY A 447 -19.30 14.85 24.07
C GLY A 447 -19.47 15.12 22.57
N THR A 448 -18.55 15.83 21.94
CA THR A 448 -18.59 16.13 20.50
C THR A 448 -18.44 14.84 19.69
N ILE A 449 -19.34 14.62 18.73
CA ILE A 449 -19.20 13.61 17.67
C ILE A 449 -19.23 14.31 16.32
N ALA A 450 -18.46 13.80 15.36
CA ALA A 450 -18.41 14.38 14.02
C ALA A 450 -18.13 13.33 12.94
N TYR A 451 -18.42 13.70 11.70
CA TYR A 451 -18.09 12.94 10.51
C TYR A 451 -17.54 13.87 9.43
N LYS A 452 -16.50 13.41 8.75
CA LYS A 452 -15.96 14.11 7.57
C LYS A 452 -15.50 13.13 6.50
N ALA A 453 -16.10 13.23 5.30
CA ALA A 453 -15.49 12.67 4.11
C ALA A 453 -14.33 13.58 3.68
N ASN A 454 -13.12 13.04 3.59
CA ASN A 454 -11.92 13.83 3.33
C ASN A 454 -11.04 13.19 2.25
N GLY A 455 -10.37 14.02 1.47
CA GLY A 455 -9.44 13.67 0.42
C GLY A 455 -9.64 14.50 -0.84
N ASN A 456 -8.74 14.32 -1.80
CA ASN A 456 -8.74 15.04 -3.06
C ASN A 456 -9.46 14.25 -4.14
N ILE A 457 -10.46 14.88 -4.81
CA ILE A 457 -11.14 14.33 -5.98
C ILE A 457 -10.92 15.21 -7.20
N PRO A 458 -10.80 14.63 -8.42
CA PRO A 458 -10.62 15.42 -9.63
C PRO A 458 -11.90 16.19 -10.00
N VAL A 459 -11.76 17.45 -10.39
CA VAL A 459 -12.83 18.24 -11.00
C VAL A 459 -12.74 18.10 -12.50
N ARG A 460 -13.62 17.28 -13.07
CA ARG A 460 -13.63 16.98 -14.51
C ARG A 460 -14.37 18.06 -15.29
N LYS A 461 -13.89 18.39 -16.49
CA LYS A 461 -14.59 19.31 -17.40
C LYS A 461 -15.78 18.63 -18.08
N LYS A 462 -15.63 17.36 -18.42
CA LYS A 462 -16.66 16.51 -19.03
C LYS A 462 -16.56 15.11 -18.48
N GLY A 463 -17.69 14.41 -18.45
CA GLY A 463 -17.78 13.04 -17.94
C GLY A 463 -17.75 12.98 -16.41
N ASP A 464 -17.97 11.80 -15.89
CA ASP A 464 -18.02 11.46 -14.46
C ASP A 464 -16.89 10.50 -14.04
N GLY A 465 -15.95 10.20 -14.95
CA GLY A 465 -14.88 9.24 -14.73
C GLY A 465 -15.26 7.79 -15.01
N SER A 466 -16.49 7.50 -15.41
CA SER A 466 -16.94 6.13 -15.65
C SER A 466 -16.38 5.49 -16.92
N LEU A 467 -15.87 6.31 -17.86
CA LEU A 467 -15.28 5.88 -19.14
C LEU A 467 -13.98 6.61 -19.41
N PRO A 468 -13.04 5.98 -20.15
CA PRO A 468 -11.84 6.67 -20.63
C PRO A 468 -12.19 7.89 -21.48
N VAL A 469 -11.41 8.96 -21.35
CA VAL A 469 -11.58 10.21 -22.10
C VAL A 469 -10.47 10.41 -23.13
N GLN A 470 -10.75 11.20 -24.19
CA GLN A 470 -9.75 11.53 -25.22
C GLN A 470 -8.65 12.44 -24.66
N GLY A 471 -7.39 11.98 -24.67
CA GLY A 471 -6.26 12.74 -24.17
C GLY A 471 -5.86 13.93 -25.06
N GLY A 472 -6.14 13.83 -26.35
CA GLY A 472 -5.73 14.83 -27.35
C GLY A 472 -6.46 16.18 -27.30
N GLN A 473 -7.45 16.39 -26.40
CA GLN A 473 -8.31 17.58 -26.40
C GLN A 473 -8.26 18.34 -25.07
N MET A 474 -8.03 19.68 -25.14
CA MET A 474 -7.99 20.55 -23.95
C MET A 474 -9.29 20.55 -23.14
N ASN A 475 -10.44 20.42 -23.78
CA ASN A 475 -11.76 20.44 -23.15
C ASN A 475 -12.06 19.16 -22.34
N MET A 476 -11.22 18.12 -22.45
CA MET A 476 -11.34 16.87 -21.69
C MET A 476 -10.47 16.85 -20.42
N ASN A 477 -9.53 17.79 -20.28
CA ASN A 477 -8.69 17.87 -19.08
C ASN A 477 -9.50 18.34 -17.87
N GLY A 478 -9.18 17.80 -16.70
CA GLY A 478 -9.78 18.25 -15.44
C GLY A 478 -9.52 19.73 -15.16
N LYS A 479 -10.44 20.37 -14.44
CA LYS A 479 -10.33 21.78 -14.00
C LYS A 479 -9.47 21.98 -12.76
N GLY A 480 -8.97 20.92 -12.15
CA GLY A 480 -8.24 20.94 -10.90
C GLY A 480 -8.67 19.83 -9.94
N ILE A 481 -8.37 20.00 -8.67
CA ILE A 481 -8.72 19.09 -7.59
C ILE A 481 -9.67 19.83 -6.64
N SER A 482 -10.78 19.19 -6.26
CA SER A 482 -11.66 19.64 -5.19
C SER A 482 -11.44 18.76 -3.96
N ARG A 483 -11.51 19.36 -2.77
CA ARG A 483 -11.59 18.59 -1.52
C ARG A 483 -13.04 18.18 -1.28
N LEU A 484 -13.25 16.96 -0.79
CA LEU A 484 -14.54 16.53 -0.31
C LEU A 484 -15.01 17.48 0.79
N ILE A 485 -16.22 17.99 0.65
CA ILE A 485 -16.80 19.02 1.51
C ILE A 485 -17.44 18.37 2.74
N ASN A 486 -17.38 19.07 3.87
CA ASN A 486 -17.96 18.68 5.16
C ASN A 486 -19.45 18.35 5.08
N PHE A 487 -19.84 17.22 5.64
CA PHE A 487 -21.17 17.02 6.16
C PHE A 487 -21.09 17.04 7.71
N GLN A 488 -21.61 18.09 8.23
CA GLN A 488 -22.10 18.49 9.57
C GLN A 488 -21.67 17.74 10.84
N LYS A 489 -21.43 18.61 11.84
CA LYS A 489 -21.50 18.35 13.28
C LYS A 489 -22.80 17.70 13.71
#